data_253610c4badf501751a5437ce4f4e57d
#
_entry.id   253610c4badf501751a5437ce4f4e57d
#
_cell.length_a   1.000
_cell.length_b   1.000
_cell.length_c   1.000
_cell.angle_alpha   90.00
_cell.angle_beta   90.00
_cell.angle_gamma   90.00
#
_symmetry.space_group_name_H-M   'P 1'
#
loop_
_entity.id
_entity.type
_entity.pdbx_description
1 polymer ?
#
loop_
_entity_poly.entity_id
_entity_poly.type
_entity_poly.pdbx_seq_one_letter_code
_entity_poly.pdbx_strand_id
1 'polypeptide(L)'
;MRALRDTSDILVIGAGIVGVSTAIWLQRSGVSVTLIDRDEPGSATSYGNAGILASASVIPVPTPGIIKKVPGMLLNPNKALFLKWSQLPRLLPFFYKYLLNSNSDSVFKISNALSYILYDTVEQHLEISKGTNAENYITTNDLIFGYSDKIAFENDSYSWDLKQKHGHKFSSLSRADLAKYDKNLKNKFGFAVKCMNHGTISDPGVYISELFKSFVNKGGKFLKAEVKDILFDNFRNPIYLNTNNGDISCNKIVLTAGVWSAGLAKKLGVKIPLTSERGYHVEYHSPNIEFKAPVVISDSKFIIHSMQGRLRCAGLVEFGGIFQPESSHPFKLIEKKIETLFPQLKYERKTYWMGHRPSTTDSLPVIDISPNYNNVWLGYGHQHIGLSAGPKTGKILSEIILSKNTNRDLSRFSASRDGLIK
;
A
#
# COMPACT_ATOMS: atom_id res chain seq x y z
N MET A 1 32.90 5.29 21.02
CA MET A 1 31.48 5.04 21.34
C MET A 1 31.25 3.53 21.45
N ARG A 2 30.70 3.06 22.55
CA ARG A 2 30.41 1.61 22.72
C ARG A 2 29.18 1.28 21.88
N ALA A 3 29.30 0.43 20.85
CA ALA A 3 28.18 -0.10 20.09
C ALA A 3 27.19 -0.74 21.07
N LEU A 4 25.90 -0.37 20.98
CA LEU A 4 24.84 -1.05 21.70
C LEU A 4 24.82 -2.51 21.22
N ARG A 5 25.24 -3.47 22.04
CA ARG A 5 25.09 -4.89 21.74
C ARG A 5 23.59 -5.21 21.82
N ASP A 6 22.91 -5.14 20.72
CA ASP A 6 21.57 -5.71 20.62
C ASP A 6 21.70 -7.23 20.47
N THR A 7 21.03 -7.96 21.36
CA THR A 7 20.98 -9.42 21.34
C THR A 7 19.87 -9.96 20.43
N SER A 8 19.22 -9.07 19.64
CA SER A 8 18.18 -9.48 18.70
C SER A 8 18.78 -10.27 17.55
N ASP A 9 18.17 -11.40 17.23
CA ASP A 9 18.62 -12.22 16.11
C ASP A 9 18.39 -11.54 14.77
N ILE A 10 17.31 -10.75 14.64
CA ILE A 10 16.89 -10.09 13.39
C ILE A 10 16.48 -8.63 13.64
N LEU A 11 17.05 -7.71 12.84
CA LEU A 11 16.64 -6.31 12.80
C LEU A 11 15.72 -6.06 11.60
N VAL A 12 14.52 -5.52 11.85
CA VAL A 12 13.55 -5.15 10.81
C VAL A 12 13.54 -3.64 10.64
N ILE A 13 13.96 -3.15 9.48
CA ILE A 13 14.08 -1.71 9.16
C ILE A 13 12.77 -1.24 8.52
N GLY A 14 12.03 -0.36 9.22
CA GLY A 14 10.73 0.16 8.83
C GLY A 14 9.59 -0.47 9.63
N ALA A 15 8.83 0.36 10.37
CA ALA A 15 7.72 -0.04 11.21
C ALA A 15 6.34 0.33 10.59
N GLY A 16 6.23 0.29 9.27
CA GLY A 16 4.96 0.25 8.55
C GLY A 16 4.30 -1.12 8.66
N ILE A 17 3.13 -1.30 8.03
CA ILE A 17 2.37 -2.56 8.10
C ILE A 17 3.20 -3.79 7.71
N VAL A 18 4.07 -3.70 6.71
CA VAL A 18 4.90 -4.83 6.26
C VAL A 18 5.93 -5.20 7.33
N GLY A 19 6.63 -4.21 7.91
CA GLY A 19 7.65 -4.44 8.94
C GLY A 19 7.06 -4.96 10.23
N VAL A 20 5.97 -4.35 10.72
CA VAL A 20 5.25 -4.82 11.93
C VAL A 20 4.74 -6.25 11.73
N SER A 21 4.17 -6.55 10.55
CA SER A 21 3.71 -7.90 10.24
C SER A 21 4.84 -8.91 10.19
N THR A 22 5.97 -8.56 9.56
CA THR A 22 7.16 -9.42 9.51
C THR A 22 7.69 -9.71 10.91
N ALA A 23 7.78 -8.67 11.76
CA ALA A 23 8.26 -8.81 13.13
C ALA A 23 7.35 -9.73 13.96
N ILE A 24 6.03 -9.59 13.83
CA ILE A 24 5.06 -10.44 14.54
C ILE A 24 5.18 -11.90 14.10
N TRP A 25 5.27 -12.18 12.78
CA TRP A 25 5.40 -13.55 12.29
C TRP A 25 6.71 -14.23 12.70
N LEU A 26 7.83 -13.50 12.69
CA LEU A 26 9.10 -13.97 13.21
C LEU A 26 9.02 -14.25 14.73
N GLN A 27 8.48 -13.31 15.50
CA GLN A 27 8.29 -13.47 16.94
C GLN A 27 7.41 -14.68 17.30
N ARG A 28 6.30 -14.90 16.57
CA ARG A 28 5.45 -16.08 16.72
C ARG A 28 6.18 -17.40 16.42
N SER A 29 7.26 -17.32 15.65
CA SER A 29 8.14 -18.45 15.35
C SER A 29 9.31 -18.58 16.33
N GLY A 30 9.32 -17.84 17.44
CA GLY A 30 10.34 -17.90 18.50
C GLY A 30 11.61 -17.10 18.22
N VAL A 31 11.61 -16.23 17.21
CA VAL A 31 12.77 -15.38 16.87
C VAL A 31 12.74 -14.09 17.68
N SER A 32 13.87 -13.69 18.23
CA SER A 32 14.06 -12.37 18.83
C SER A 32 14.16 -11.31 17.74
N VAL A 33 13.34 -10.27 17.78
CA VAL A 33 13.22 -9.26 16.74
C VAL A 33 13.27 -7.85 17.33
N THR A 34 14.05 -6.98 16.68
CA THR A 34 14.02 -5.54 16.94
C THR A 34 13.51 -4.81 15.69
N LEU A 35 12.42 -4.05 15.84
CA LEU A 35 11.95 -3.09 14.84
C LEU A 35 12.74 -1.78 14.96
N ILE A 36 13.09 -1.18 13.81
CA ILE A 36 13.76 0.12 13.77
C ILE A 36 13.00 1.02 12.80
N ASP A 37 12.60 2.20 13.25
CA ASP A 37 12.04 3.25 12.40
C ASP A 37 12.42 4.63 12.95
N ARG A 38 12.49 5.62 12.09
CA ARG A 38 12.71 7.02 12.49
C ARG A 38 11.46 7.66 13.10
N ASP A 39 10.28 7.17 12.72
CA ASP A 39 8.97 7.65 13.13
C ASP A 39 8.25 6.62 14.03
N GLU A 40 7.11 7.01 14.59
CA GLU A 40 6.27 6.09 15.33
C GLU A 40 5.67 5.01 14.40
N PRO A 41 5.52 3.76 14.86
CA PRO A 41 4.98 2.68 14.07
C PRO A 41 3.62 3.00 13.45
N GLY A 42 3.49 2.75 12.14
CA GLY A 42 2.28 2.99 11.39
C GLY A 42 1.99 4.44 11.01
N SER A 43 2.80 5.43 11.41
CA SER A 43 2.52 6.87 11.22
C SER A 43 2.75 7.39 9.80
N ALA A 44 3.49 6.65 8.96
CA ALA A 44 3.83 7.06 7.60
C ALA A 44 2.74 6.65 6.57
N THR A 45 3.14 6.09 5.42
CA THR A 45 2.23 5.72 4.32
C THR A 45 1.09 4.77 4.75
N SER A 46 1.34 3.92 5.74
CA SER A 46 0.33 3.01 6.28
C SER A 46 -0.81 3.74 6.98
N TYR A 47 -0.54 4.82 7.71
CA TYR A 47 -1.55 5.70 8.31
C TYR A 47 -2.51 6.27 7.26
N GLY A 48 -1.95 6.79 6.16
CA GLY A 48 -2.71 7.49 5.13
C GLY A 48 -3.52 6.60 4.19
N ASN A 49 -3.53 5.29 4.39
CA ASN A 49 -4.30 4.36 3.59
C ASN A 49 -5.81 4.60 3.74
N ALA A 50 -6.57 4.27 2.70
CA ALA A 50 -8.04 4.36 2.71
C ALA A 50 -8.71 3.34 3.64
N GLY A 51 -7.96 2.45 4.29
CA GLY A 51 -8.48 1.45 5.21
C GLY A 51 -9.25 0.31 4.54
N ILE A 52 -9.00 0.05 3.24
CA ILE A 52 -9.70 -1.00 2.51
C ILE A 52 -8.81 -2.23 2.39
N LEU A 53 -9.32 -3.37 2.79
CA LEU A 53 -8.75 -4.68 2.57
C LEU A 53 -9.27 -5.21 1.24
N ALA A 54 -8.64 -4.76 0.16
CA ALA A 54 -9.15 -4.91 -1.20
C ALA A 54 -8.57 -6.16 -1.87
N SER A 55 -9.19 -7.32 -1.68
CA SER A 55 -8.82 -8.57 -2.35
C SER A 55 -8.86 -8.44 -3.88
N ALA A 56 -9.78 -7.66 -4.43
CA ALA A 56 -9.92 -7.43 -5.87
C ALA A 56 -9.02 -6.30 -6.44
N SER A 57 -8.04 -5.78 -5.68
CA SER A 57 -7.06 -4.82 -6.21
C SER A 57 -5.95 -5.49 -7.03
N VAL A 58 -6.34 -6.42 -7.88
CA VAL A 58 -5.46 -7.23 -8.72
C VAL A 58 -5.07 -6.56 -10.06
N ILE A 59 -5.63 -5.39 -10.35
CA ILE A 59 -5.36 -4.67 -11.59
C ILE A 59 -4.20 -3.70 -11.37
N PRO A 60 -3.08 -3.81 -12.11
CA PRO A 60 -2.00 -2.82 -12.02
C PRO A 60 -2.46 -1.46 -12.56
N VAL A 61 -1.81 -0.40 -12.12
CA VAL A 61 -2.15 0.96 -12.59
C VAL A 61 -1.90 1.13 -14.09
N PRO A 62 -0.75 0.67 -14.67
CA PRO A 62 -0.55 0.70 -16.12
C PRO A 62 -1.37 -0.41 -16.79
N THR A 63 -2.51 -0.04 -17.38
CA THR A 63 -3.37 -0.95 -18.15
C THR A 63 -3.25 -0.69 -19.65
N PRO A 64 -3.68 -1.65 -20.52
CA PRO A 64 -3.68 -1.45 -21.96
C PRO A 64 -4.40 -0.17 -22.37
N GLY A 65 -3.78 0.59 -23.29
CA GLY A 65 -4.32 1.87 -23.74
C GLY A 65 -4.01 3.08 -22.86
N ILE A 66 -3.35 2.91 -21.71
CA ILE A 66 -3.00 4.03 -20.81
C ILE A 66 -2.15 5.09 -21.51
N ILE A 67 -1.24 4.69 -22.41
CA ILE A 67 -0.36 5.60 -23.16
C ILE A 67 -1.17 6.67 -23.90
N LYS A 68 -2.29 6.30 -24.53
CA LYS A 68 -3.19 7.23 -25.23
C LYS A 68 -3.93 8.16 -24.28
N LYS A 69 -4.15 7.75 -23.03
CA LYS A 69 -4.91 8.51 -22.02
C LYS A 69 -4.02 9.48 -21.22
N VAL A 70 -2.73 9.17 -21.05
CA VAL A 70 -1.79 9.94 -20.22
C VAL A 70 -1.73 11.43 -20.58
N PRO A 71 -1.57 11.86 -21.87
CA PRO A 71 -1.55 13.28 -22.18
C PRO A 71 -2.81 14.03 -21.72
N GLY A 72 -3.99 13.46 -21.96
CA GLY A 72 -5.26 14.04 -21.50
C GLY A 72 -5.42 14.03 -19.98
N MET A 73 -4.78 13.08 -19.28
CA MET A 73 -4.78 13.06 -17.82
C MET A 73 -3.86 14.12 -17.21
N LEU A 74 -2.69 14.36 -17.80
CA LEU A 74 -1.72 15.33 -17.29
C LEU A 74 -2.10 16.78 -17.61
N LEU A 75 -2.74 17.02 -18.75
CA LEU A 75 -3.13 18.35 -19.19
C LEU A 75 -4.47 18.82 -18.60
N ASN A 76 -5.28 17.92 -18.05
CA ASN A 76 -6.57 18.25 -17.43
C ASN A 76 -6.44 18.31 -15.91
N PRO A 77 -6.52 19.48 -15.28
CA PRO A 77 -6.38 19.65 -13.85
C PRO A 77 -7.50 18.98 -13.01
N ASN A 78 -8.61 18.58 -13.64
CA ASN A 78 -9.70 17.86 -12.98
C ASN A 78 -9.54 16.32 -13.03
N LYS A 79 -8.43 15.81 -13.56
CA LYS A 79 -8.09 14.37 -13.57
C LYS A 79 -7.23 14.00 -12.36
N ALA A 80 -7.17 12.71 -12.09
CA ALA A 80 -6.57 12.17 -10.88
C ALA A 80 -5.03 12.03 -10.92
N LEU A 81 -4.37 12.40 -12.02
CA LEU A 81 -2.93 12.27 -12.22
C LEU A 81 -2.25 13.62 -12.30
N PHE A 82 -1.27 13.84 -11.43
CA PHE A 82 -0.46 15.06 -11.38
C PHE A 82 1.02 14.75 -11.56
N LEU A 83 1.76 15.69 -12.13
CA LEU A 83 3.19 15.60 -12.33
C LEU A 83 3.85 16.95 -11.98
N LYS A 84 4.85 16.94 -11.11
CA LYS A 84 5.76 18.06 -10.98
C LYS A 84 6.76 18.02 -12.14
N TRP A 85 6.57 18.87 -13.13
CA TRP A 85 7.33 18.87 -14.37
C TRP A 85 8.85 18.92 -14.16
N SER A 86 9.32 19.57 -13.10
CA SER A 86 10.73 19.57 -12.71
C SER A 86 11.31 18.19 -12.41
N GLN A 87 10.45 17.22 -12.07
CA GLN A 87 10.85 15.82 -11.79
C GLN A 87 10.84 14.94 -13.05
N LEU A 88 10.27 15.40 -14.17
CA LEU A 88 10.11 14.59 -15.37
C LEU A 88 11.42 13.98 -15.90
N PRO A 89 12.55 14.71 -16.02
CA PRO A 89 13.79 14.11 -16.52
C PRO A 89 14.25 12.91 -15.67
N ARG A 90 14.09 13.01 -14.35
CA ARG A 90 14.46 11.94 -13.40
C ARG A 90 13.50 10.75 -13.48
N LEU A 91 12.25 10.98 -13.85
CA LEU A 91 11.19 9.97 -13.90
C LEU A 91 11.08 9.26 -15.26
N LEU A 92 11.68 9.81 -16.31
CA LEU A 92 11.60 9.22 -17.67
C LEU A 92 12.03 7.73 -17.72
N PRO A 93 13.14 7.29 -17.08
CA PRO A 93 13.51 5.87 -17.10
C PRO A 93 12.48 4.99 -16.38
N PHE A 94 11.86 5.51 -15.31
CA PHE A 94 10.78 4.81 -14.60
C PHE A 94 9.54 4.70 -15.49
N PHE A 95 9.08 5.81 -16.08
CA PHE A 95 7.89 5.81 -16.95
C PHE A 95 8.06 4.94 -18.18
N TYR A 96 9.25 4.92 -18.77
CA TYR A 96 9.53 4.04 -19.91
C TYR A 96 9.25 2.57 -19.55
N LYS A 97 9.87 2.04 -18.48
CA LYS A 97 9.63 0.67 -18.01
C LYS A 97 8.18 0.46 -17.56
N TYR A 98 7.59 1.44 -16.89
CA TYR A 98 6.21 1.39 -16.42
C TYR A 98 5.22 1.23 -17.57
N LEU A 99 5.42 1.96 -18.67
CA LEU A 99 4.58 1.87 -19.86
C LEU A 99 4.79 0.58 -20.65
N LEU A 100 6.01 0.04 -20.66
CA LEU A 100 6.28 -1.27 -21.28
C LEU A 100 5.49 -2.40 -20.62
N ASN A 101 5.19 -2.28 -19.32
CA ASN A 101 4.35 -3.23 -18.60
C ASN A 101 2.83 -3.04 -18.80
N SER A 102 2.40 -2.08 -19.63
CA SER A 102 0.98 -1.78 -19.86
C SER A 102 0.30 -2.57 -20.98
N ASN A 103 0.96 -3.57 -21.55
CA ASN A 103 0.35 -4.48 -22.52
C ASN A 103 -0.48 -5.58 -21.84
N SER A 104 -1.41 -6.19 -22.57
CA SER A 104 -2.36 -7.17 -22.02
C SER A 104 -1.69 -8.40 -21.37
N ASP A 105 -0.58 -8.90 -21.98
CA ASP A 105 0.15 -10.06 -21.46
C ASP A 105 0.83 -9.75 -20.13
N SER A 106 1.56 -8.63 -20.06
CA SER A 106 2.18 -8.18 -18.82
C SER A 106 1.15 -7.93 -17.74
N VAL A 107 0.04 -7.25 -18.06
CA VAL A 107 -1.05 -6.97 -17.11
C VAL A 107 -1.66 -8.25 -16.57
N PHE A 108 -1.88 -9.27 -17.41
CA PHE A 108 -2.38 -10.55 -16.97
C PHE A 108 -1.41 -11.26 -16.02
N LYS A 109 -0.12 -11.31 -16.36
CA LYS A 109 0.92 -11.90 -15.50
C LYS A 109 1.06 -11.17 -14.16
N ILE A 110 1.03 -9.83 -14.18
CA ILE A 110 1.05 -8.99 -12.97
C ILE A 110 -0.21 -9.27 -12.12
N SER A 111 -1.38 -9.32 -12.76
CA SER A 111 -2.65 -9.58 -12.08
C SER A 111 -2.66 -10.94 -11.38
N ASN A 112 -2.10 -11.98 -11.99
CA ASN A 112 -1.93 -13.29 -11.36
C ASN A 112 -1.06 -13.21 -10.10
N ALA A 113 0.07 -12.50 -10.17
CA ALA A 113 0.95 -12.31 -9.02
C ALA A 113 0.29 -11.47 -7.91
N LEU A 114 -0.42 -10.40 -8.27
CA LEU A 114 -1.17 -9.58 -7.31
C LEU A 114 -2.29 -10.40 -6.63
N SER A 115 -3.04 -11.20 -7.40
CA SER A 115 -4.06 -12.08 -6.86
C SER A 115 -3.49 -13.03 -5.81
N TYR A 116 -2.29 -13.57 -6.04
CA TYR A 116 -1.63 -14.46 -5.08
C TYR A 116 -1.42 -13.82 -3.71
N ILE A 117 -1.05 -12.54 -3.64
CA ILE A 117 -0.78 -11.85 -2.36
C ILE A 117 -2.00 -11.14 -1.77
N LEU A 118 -3.10 -10.99 -2.53
CA LEU A 118 -4.28 -10.21 -2.13
C LEU A 118 -5.54 -11.03 -1.88
N TYR A 119 -5.66 -12.22 -2.49
CA TYR A 119 -6.90 -12.99 -2.51
C TYR A 119 -7.51 -13.21 -1.11
N ASP A 120 -6.68 -13.55 -0.13
CA ASP A 120 -7.01 -13.86 1.25
C ASP A 120 -6.65 -12.70 2.22
N THR A 121 -6.71 -11.45 1.74
CA THR A 121 -6.24 -10.29 2.54
C THR A 121 -7.00 -10.15 3.86
N VAL A 122 -8.31 -10.39 3.88
CA VAL A 122 -9.14 -10.27 5.09
C VAL A 122 -8.72 -11.33 6.13
N GLU A 123 -8.58 -12.56 5.69
CA GLU A 123 -8.15 -13.69 6.52
C GLU A 123 -6.77 -13.48 7.11
N GLN A 124 -5.83 -12.93 6.31
CA GLN A 124 -4.48 -12.62 6.78
C GLN A 124 -4.48 -11.51 7.84
N HIS A 125 -5.35 -10.52 7.71
CA HIS A 125 -5.52 -9.49 8.72
C HIS A 125 -6.15 -10.03 10.00
N LEU A 126 -7.18 -10.88 9.88
CA LEU A 126 -7.79 -11.56 11.04
C LEU A 126 -6.79 -12.49 11.73
N GLU A 127 -5.97 -13.24 10.96
CA GLU A 127 -4.96 -14.15 11.53
C GLU A 127 -3.87 -13.40 12.30
N ILE A 128 -3.34 -12.29 11.76
CA ILE A 128 -2.27 -11.56 12.44
C ILE A 128 -2.76 -10.80 13.66
N SER A 129 -4.00 -10.29 13.64
CA SER A 129 -4.58 -9.51 14.76
C SER A 129 -5.16 -10.36 15.86
N LYS A 130 -5.35 -11.66 15.63
CA LYS A 130 -6.00 -12.57 16.57
C LYS A 130 -5.41 -12.48 18.00
N GLY A 131 -6.30 -12.24 18.97
CA GLY A 131 -5.94 -12.07 20.38
C GLY A 131 -5.25 -10.74 20.68
N THR A 132 -5.45 -9.72 19.86
CA THR A 132 -4.96 -8.35 20.09
C THR A 132 -6.10 -7.34 19.97
N ASN A 133 -5.92 -6.13 20.52
CA ASN A 133 -6.90 -5.06 20.35
C ASN A 133 -7.08 -4.63 18.87
N ALA A 134 -6.15 -4.98 17.98
CA ALA A 134 -6.24 -4.68 16.56
C ALA A 134 -7.44 -5.35 15.86
N GLU A 135 -7.94 -6.49 16.39
CA GLU A 135 -9.15 -7.15 15.86
C GLU A 135 -10.36 -6.20 15.79
N ASN A 136 -10.50 -5.30 16.75
CA ASN A 136 -11.64 -4.39 16.87
C ASN A 136 -11.72 -3.38 15.71
N TYR A 137 -10.67 -3.24 14.91
CA TYR A 137 -10.61 -2.31 13.79
C TYR A 137 -10.94 -2.95 12.44
N ILE A 138 -11.11 -4.29 12.39
CA ILE A 138 -11.38 -5.02 11.15
C ILE A 138 -12.89 -5.29 11.04
N THR A 139 -13.44 -5.02 9.86
CA THR A 139 -14.82 -5.36 9.54
C THR A 139 -14.87 -5.98 8.14
N THR A 140 -15.56 -7.11 7.99
CA THR A 140 -15.89 -7.64 6.66
C THR A 140 -16.94 -6.75 6.02
N ASN A 141 -16.74 -6.33 4.79
CA ASN A 141 -17.60 -5.38 4.11
C ASN A 141 -17.60 -5.60 2.59
N ASP A 142 -18.55 -4.97 1.91
CA ASP A 142 -18.56 -4.82 0.46
C ASP A 142 -17.73 -3.59 0.06
N LEU A 143 -17.42 -3.46 -1.24
CA LEU A 143 -16.84 -2.28 -1.84
C LEU A 143 -17.74 -1.79 -2.97
N ILE A 144 -18.22 -0.57 -2.90
CA ILE A 144 -19.12 0.02 -3.91
C ILE A 144 -18.31 0.82 -4.92
N PHE A 145 -18.49 0.55 -6.20
CA PHE A 145 -17.93 1.34 -7.30
C PHE A 145 -19.06 2.15 -7.93
N GLY A 146 -19.01 3.46 -7.81
CA GLY A 146 -19.98 4.39 -8.42
C GLY A 146 -19.45 4.96 -9.73
N TYR A 147 -20.27 4.91 -10.78
CA TYR A 147 -20.02 5.44 -12.12
C TYR A 147 -21.05 6.51 -12.46
N SER A 148 -20.68 7.48 -13.29
CA SER A 148 -21.61 8.49 -13.82
C SER A 148 -22.80 7.84 -14.55
N ASP A 149 -22.53 6.80 -15.33
CA ASP A 149 -23.51 6.05 -16.11
C ASP A 149 -23.01 4.63 -16.45
N LYS A 150 -23.83 3.86 -17.16
CA LYS A 150 -23.51 2.50 -17.57
C LYS A 150 -22.38 2.47 -18.62
N ILE A 151 -22.27 3.49 -19.48
CA ILE A 151 -21.23 3.58 -20.51
C ILE A 151 -19.85 3.72 -19.83
N ALA A 152 -19.76 4.52 -18.77
CA ALA A 152 -18.53 4.67 -17.99
C ALA A 152 -18.09 3.33 -17.35
N PHE A 153 -19.03 2.51 -16.89
CA PHE A 153 -18.75 1.16 -16.42
C PHE A 153 -18.28 0.23 -17.55
N GLU A 154 -18.96 0.25 -18.69
CA GLU A 154 -18.62 -0.57 -19.86
C GLU A 154 -17.21 -0.24 -20.40
N ASN A 155 -16.79 1.02 -20.32
CA ASN A 155 -15.43 1.46 -20.66
C ASN A 155 -14.35 0.91 -19.68
N ASP A 156 -14.73 0.40 -18.52
CA ASP A 156 -13.87 -0.25 -17.52
C ASP A 156 -14.01 -1.80 -17.52
N SER A 157 -14.72 -2.36 -18.52
CA SER A 157 -15.03 -3.80 -18.64
C SER A 157 -13.78 -4.68 -18.55
N TYR A 158 -12.69 -4.29 -19.21
CA TYR A 158 -11.42 -5.01 -19.13
C TYR A 158 -10.97 -5.29 -17.69
N SER A 159 -11.10 -4.29 -16.82
CA SER A 159 -10.73 -4.43 -15.40
C SER A 159 -11.68 -5.37 -14.66
N TRP A 160 -12.98 -5.32 -14.97
CA TRP A 160 -13.98 -6.18 -14.34
C TRP A 160 -13.88 -7.62 -14.81
N ASP A 161 -13.64 -7.85 -16.10
CA ASP A 161 -13.41 -9.19 -16.67
C ASP A 161 -12.20 -9.85 -16.03
N LEU A 162 -11.13 -9.08 -15.81
CA LEU A 162 -9.93 -9.61 -15.17
C LEU A 162 -10.15 -9.93 -13.68
N LYS A 163 -10.88 -9.09 -12.94
CA LYS A 163 -11.30 -9.40 -11.57
C LYS A 163 -12.14 -10.68 -11.51
N GLN A 164 -13.08 -10.84 -12.43
CA GLN A 164 -13.93 -12.03 -12.51
C GLN A 164 -13.12 -13.30 -12.79
N LYS A 165 -12.12 -13.22 -13.70
CA LYS A 165 -11.19 -14.33 -13.97
C LYS A 165 -10.42 -14.77 -12.73
N HIS A 166 -10.15 -13.85 -11.79
CA HIS A 166 -9.54 -14.14 -10.49
C HIS A 166 -10.55 -14.56 -9.41
N GLY A 167 -11.80 -14.88 -9.78
CA GLY A 167 -12.79 -15.40 -8.86
C GLY A 167 -13.54 -14.35 -8.02
N HIS A 168 -13.30 -13.05 -8.26
CA HIS A 168 -14.01 -12.01 -7.52
C HIS A 168 -15.44 -11.87 -8.00
N LYS A 169 -16.39 -11.86 -7.05
CA LYS A 169 -17.81 -11.74 -7.30
C LYS A 169 -18.27 -10.29 -7.19
N PHE A 170 -19.09 -9.87 -8.13
CA PHE A 170 -19.70 -8.55 -8.10
C PHE A 170 -21.10 -8.58 -8.68
N SER A 171 -21.92 -7.59 -8.33
CA SER A 171 -23.26 -7.39 -8.85
C SER A 171 -23.50 -5.93 -9.19
N SER A 172 -24.21 -5.66 -10.28
CA SER A 172 -24.71 -4.32 -10.58
C SER A 172 -25.81 -3.93 -9.61
N LEU A 173 -25.85 -2.67 -9.24
CA LEU A 173 -26.91 -2.07 -8.45
C LEU A 173 -27.66 -1.03 -9.29
N SER A 174 -28.97 -1.17 -9.39
CA SER A 174 -29.82 -0.11 -9.92
C SER A 174 -29.81 1.11 -9.00
N ARG A 175 -30.28 2.26 -9.48
CA ARG A 175 -30.44 3.46 -8.63
C ARG A 175 -31.31 3.20 -7.39
N ALA A 176 -32.36 2.39 -7.56
CA ALA A 176 -33.24 2.02 -6.45
C ALA A 176 -32.54 1.10 -5.44
N ASP A 177 -31.80 0.09 -5.93
CA ASP A 177 -31.05 -0.81 -5.06
C ASP A 177 -29.94 -0.08 -4.31
N LEU A 178 -29.23 0.84 -4.98
CA LEU A 178 -28.22 1.66 -4.36
C LEU A 178 -28.77 2.56 -3.26
N ALA A 179 -29.93 3.20 -3.50
CA ALA A 179 -30.64 4.02 -2.51
C ALA A 179 -31.14 3.19 -1.31
N LYS A 180 -31.57 1.94 -1.55
CA LYS A 180 -31.97 0.99 -0.51
C LYS A 180 -30.75 0.46 0.28
N TYR A 181 -29.62 0.25 -0.42
CA TYR A 181 -28.37 -0.18 0.20
C TYR A 181 -27.85 0.91 1.15
N ASP A 182 -27.74 2.15 0.67
CA ASP A 182 -27.32 3.31 1.45
C ASP A 182 -28.05 4.58 1.01
N LYS A 183 -28.83 5.16 1.93
CA LYS A 183 -29.63 6.37 1.66
C LYS A 183 -28.80 7.57 1.20
N ASN A 184 -27.52 7.65 1.64
CA ASN A 184 -26.61 8.73 1.29
C ASN A 184 -26.15 8.65 -0.16
N LEU A 185 -26.29 7.47 -0.81
CA LEU A 185 -25.93 7.23 -2.21
C LEU A 185 -27.10 7.43 -3.19
N LYS A 186 -28.30 7.77 -2.67
CA LYS A 186 -29.47 8.05 -3.51
C LYS A 186 -29.17 9.13 -4.55
N ASN A 187 -29.35 8.82 -5.82
CA ASN A 187 -29.15 9.72 -6.97
C ASN A 187 -27.71 10.27 -7.12
N LYS A 188 -26.71 9.62 -6.51
CA LYS A 188 -25.29 10.08 -6.62
C LYS A 188 -24.58 9.50 -7.84
N PHE A 189 -25.01 8.35 -8.32
CA PHE A 189 -24.41 7.64 -9.44
C PHE A 189 -25.49 7.20 -10.43
N GLY A 190 -25.15 7.19 -11.73
CA GLY A 190 -26.01 6.66 -12.77
C GLY A 190 -25.98 5.14 -12.86
N PHE A 191 -24.84 4.53 -12.42
CA PHE A 191 -24.62 3.11 -12.35
C PHE A 191 -23.70 2.77 -11.17
N ALA A 192 -23.89 1.64 -10.53
CA ALA A 192 -23.01 1.19 -9.47
C ALA A 192 -22.77 -0.31 -9.51
N VAL A 193 -21.61 -0.74 -8.99
CA VAL A 193 -21.24 -2.14 -8.84
C VAL A 193 -20.85 -2.38 -7.40
N LYS A 194 -21.40 -3.43 -6.82
CA LYS A 194 -21.04 -3.94 -5.50
C LYS A 194 -20.07 -5.11 -5.69
N CYS A 195 -18.85 -4.95 -5.21
CA CYS A 195 -17.84 -5.99 -5.16
C CYS A 195 -17.84 -6.61 -3.77
N MET A 196 -18.03 -7.94 -3.70
CA MET A 196 -18.23 -8.67 -2.45
C MET A 196 -16.90 -9.19 -1.88
N ASN A 197 -16.93 -9.62 -0.62
CA ASN A 197 -15.82 -10.28 0.07
C ASN A 197 -14.56 -9.39 0.22
N HIS A 198 -14.78 -8.15 0.63
CA HIS A 198 -13.74 -7.23 1.05
C HIS A 198 -13.78 -7.04 2.56
N GLY A 199 -12.84 -6.30 3.08
CA GLY A 199 -12.84 -5.85 4.46
C GLY A 199 -12.43 -4.39 4.56
N THR A 200 -12.61 -3.85 5.73
CA THR A 200 -12.19 -2.49 6.07
C THR A 200 -11.45 -2.46 7.39
N ILE A 201 -10.57 -1.48 7.52
CA ILE A 201 -9.93 -1.10 8.78
C ILE A 201 -10.42 0.31 9.12
N SER A 202 -11.13 0.43 10.23
CA SER A 202 -11.77 1.67 10.64
C SER A 202 -10.78 2.78 11.05
N ASP A 203 -9.54 2.41 11.42
CA ASP A 203 -8.41 3.32 11.64
C ASP A 203 -7.08 2.61 11.36
N PRO A 204 -6.48 2.77 10.17
CA PRO A 204 -5.22 2.10 9.82
C PRO A 204 -4.05 2.47 10.75
N GLY A 205 -3.98 3.71 11.23
CA GLY A 205 -2.91 4.14 12.14
C GLY A 205 -3.00 3.43 13.48
N VAL A 206 -4.19 3.48 14.10
CA VAL A 206 -4.42 2.81 15.39
C VAL A 206 -4.32 1.29 15.25
N TYR A 207 -4.85 0.71 14.18
CA TYR A 207 -4.73 -0.72 13.90
C TYR A 207 -3.28 -1.21 13.95
N ILE A 208 -2.38 -0.51 13.25
CA ILE A 208 -0.97 -0.89 13.22
C ILE A 208 -0.31 -0.63 14.59
N SER A 209 -0.68 0.46 15.27
CA SER A 209 -0.21 0.74 16.62
C SER A 209 -0.61 -0.37 17.61
N GLU A 210 -1.83 -0.91 17.53
CA GLU A 210 -2.27 -2.02 18.39
C GLU A 210 -1.55 -3.34 18.06
N LEU A 211 -1.28 -3.63 16.77
CA LEU A 211 -0.41 -4.73 16.38
C LEU A 211 1.00 -4.57 16.96
N PHE A 212 1.56 -3.38 16.84
CA PHE A 212 2.88 -3.05 17.38
C PHE A 212 2.92 -3.18 18.92
N LYS A 213 1.94 -2.64 19.63
CA LYS A 213 1.83 -2.80 21.10
C LYS A 213 1.82 -4.28 21.49
N SER A 214 1.05 -5.11 20.78
CA SER A 214 1.04 -6.56 21.00
C SER A 214 2.39 -7.20 20.78
N PHE A 215 3.13 -6.77 19.74
CA PHE A 215 4.50 -7.22 19.47
C PHE A 215 5.45 -6.87 20.64
N VAL A 216 5.41 -5.63 21.13
CA VAL A 216 6.25 -5.19 22.28
C VAL A 216 5.88 -5.93 23.56
N ASN A 217 4.59 -6.07 23.87
CA ASN A 217 4.10 -6.77 25.05
C ASN A 217 4.52 -8.25 25.09
N LYS A 218 4.81 -8.84 23.93
CA LYS A 218 5.34 -10.20 23.78
C LYS A 218 6.88 -10.26 23.73
N GLY A 219 7.56 -9.18 24.13
CA GLY A 219 9.02 -9.11 24.24
C GLY A 219 9.75 -8.62 22.98
N GLY A 220 9.02 -8.16 21.96
CA GLY A 220 9.62 -7.47 20.80
C GLY A 220 10.23 -6.13 21.20
N LYS A 221 11.30 -5.72 20.53
CA LYS A 221 11.98 -4.47 20.80
C LYS A 221 11.73 -3.44 19.70
N PHE A 222 11.76 -2.16 20.07
CA PHE A 222 11.69 -1.04 19.14
C PHE A 222 12.81 -0.05 19.40
N LEU A 223 13.48 0.38 18.32
CA LEU A 223 14.47 1.42 18.34
C LEU A 223 14.02 2.56 17.42
N LYS A 224 13.81 3.73 17.99
CA LYS A 224 13.50 4.93 17.21
C LYS A 224 14.80 5.52 16.65
N ALA A 225 15.11 5.17 15.41
CA ALA A 225 16.31 5.62 14.71
C ALA A 225 16.12 5.62 13.18
N GLU A 226 16.78 6.56 12.52
CA GLU A 226 16.86 6.60 11.07
C GLU A 226 18.09 5.81 10.59
N VAL A 227 17.86 4.72 9.87
CA VAL A 227 18.92 3.93 9.23
C VAL A 227 19.38 4.64 7.96
N LYS A 228 20.63 5.06 7.92
CA LYS A 228 21.26 5.78 6.80
C LYS A 228 22.06 4.85 5.90
N ASP A 229 22.69 3.83 6.48
CA ASP A 229 23.52 2.88 5.76
C ASP A 229 23.58 1.52 6.44
N ILE A 230 24.08 0.53 5.68
CA ILE A 230 24.33 -0.83 6.14
C ILE A 230 25.80 -1.13 5.84
N LEU A 231 26.56 -1.52 6.86
CA LEU A 231 27.96 -1.91 6.74
C LEU A 231 28.08 -3.44 6.72
N PHE A 232 28.95 -3.94 5.87
CA PHE A 232 29.12 -5.37 5.61
C PHE A 232 30.57 -5.79 5.84
N ASP A 233 30.78 -7.06 6.23
CA ASP A 233 32.08 -7.70 6.24
C ASP A 233 32.55 -8.10 4.82
N ASN A 234 33.76 -8.64 4.73
CA ASN A 234 34.32 -9.14 3.47
C ASN A 234 33.57 -10.33 2.88
N PHE A 235 32.73 -11.01 3.66
CA PHE A 235 31.88 -12.12 3.24
C PHE A 235 30.46 -11.68 2.89
N ARG A 236 30.22 -10.36 2.85
CA ARG A 236 28.91 -9.73 2.55
C ARG A 236 27.82 -10.03 3.60
N ASN A 237 28.19 -10.26 4.86
CA ASN A 237 27.24 -10.30 5.96
C ASN A 237 27.10 -8.90 6.58
N PRO A 238 25.89 -8.49 6.99
CA PRO A 238 25.72 -7.21 7.68
C PRO A 238 26.36 -7.27 9.07
N ILE A 239 27.09 -6.21 9.44
CA ILE A 239 27.77 -6.08 10.73
C ILE A 239 27.24 -4.92 11.55
N TYR A 240 26.90 -3.80 10.90
CA TYR A 240 26.34 -2.62 11.55
C TYR A 240 25.30 -1.93 10.68
N LEU A 241 24.29 -1.38 11.34
CA LEU A 241 23.42 -0.33 10.77
C LEU A 241 23.97 1.03 11.23
N ASN A 242 24.36 1.87 10.29
CA ASN A 242 24.66 3.26 10.59
C ASN A 242 23.36 4.05 10.72
N THR A 243 23.16 4.68 11.88
CA THR A 243 21.95 5.45 12.18
C THR A 243 22.27 6.87 12.63
N ASN A 244 21.24 7.71 12.74
CA ASN A 244 21.35 9.05 13.33
C ASN A 244 21.72 9.02 14.83
N ASN A 245 21.54 7.87 15.51
CA ASN A 245 21.78 7.69 16.95
C ASN A 245 23.04 6.84 17.23
N GLY A 246 23.90 6.63 16.22
CA GLY A 246 25.09 5.79 16.30
C GLY A 246 24.92 4.46 15.58
N ASP A 247 25.97 3.64 15.60
CA ASP A 247 25.99 2.34 14.93
C ASP A 247 25.37 1.25 15.80
N ILE A 248 24.53 0.43 15.17
CA ILE A 248 23.85 -0.70 15.81
C ILE A 248 24.43 -1.99 15.22
N SER A 249 25.00 -2.85 16.06
CA SER A 249 25.49 -4.16 15.62
C SER A 249 24.36 -5.04 15.12
N CYS A 250 24.57 -5.70 13.98
CA CYS A 250 23.58 -6.60 13.38
C CYS A 250 24.25 -7.74 12.62
N ASN A 251 23.53 -8.83 12.43
CA ASN A 251 23.94 -9.97 11.63
C ASN A 251 22.85 -10.47 10.67
N LYS A 252 21.62 -10.04 10.88
CA LYS A 252 20.47 -10.35 10.02
C LYS A 252 19.54 -9.14 9.93
N ILE A 253 19.18 -8.74 8.74
CA ILE A 253 18.31 -7.57 8.51
C ILE A 253 17.19 -7.85 7.52
N VAL A 254 16.03 -7.23 7.76
CA VAL A 254 14.91 -7.19 6.82
C VAL A 254 14.61 -5.74 6.47
N LEU A 255 14.65 -5.40 5.18
CA LEU A 255 14.40 -4.05 4.68
C LEU A 255 12.93 -3.90 4.27
N THR A 256 12.16 -3.14 5.05
CA THR A 256 10.72 -2.90 4.86
C THR A 256 10.35 -1.42 4.94
N ALA A 257 11.29 -0.51 4.64
CA ALA A 257 11.16 0.94 4.81
C ALA A 257 10.37 1.64 3.67
N GLY A 258 9.44 0.94 3.00
CA GLY A 258 8.58 1.52 1.96
C GLY A 258 9.40 2.18 0.84
N VAL A 259 9.05 3.42 0.49
CA VAL A 259 9.75 4.17 -0.57
C VAL A 259 11.20 4.52 -0.20
N TRP A 260 11.49 4.66 1.09
CA TRP A 260 12.85 4.92 1.59
C TRP A 260 13.77 3.71 1.46
N SER A 261 13.25 2.54 1.15
CA SER A 261 14.07 1.37 0.79
C SER A 261 14.91 1.61 -0.47
N ALA A 262 14.52 2.53 -1.37
CA ALA A 262 15.20 2.74 -2.65
C ALA A 262 16.70 2.99 -2.53
N GLY A 263 17.13 3.84 -1.58
CA GLY A 263 18.53 4.16 -1.34
C GLY A 263 19.34 2.96 -0.88
N LEU A 264 18.85 2.25 0.14
CA LEU A 264 19.49 1.05 0.68
C LEU A 264 19.47 -0.11 -0.31
N ALA A 265 18.34 -0.34 -0.99
CA ALA A 265 18.21 -1.38 -1.99
C ALA A 265 19.18 -1.20 -3.17
N LYS A 266 19.42 0.04 -3.60
CA LYS A 266 20.43 0.34 -4.62
C LYS A 266 21.84 -0.08 -4.18
N LYS A 267 22.19 0.18 -2.91
CA LYS A 267 23.49 -0.26 -2.33
C LYS A 267 23.59 -1.79 -2.27
N LEU A 268 22.47 -2.47 -2.04
CA LEU A 268 22.38 -3.93 -2.07
C LEU A 268 22.41 -4.51 -3.51
N GLY A 269 22.53 -3.67 -4.54
CA GLY A 269 22.61 -4.09 -5.94
C GLY A 269 21.25 -4.45 -6.56
N VAL A 270 20.14 -4.12 -5.92
CA VAL A 270 18.81 -4.35 -6.48
C VAL A 270 18.52 -3.31 -7.58
N LYS A 271 18.16 -3.79 -8.78
CA LYS A 271 17.99 -2.97 -9.99
C LYS A 271 16.55 -2.55 -10.27
N ILE A 272 15.60 -2.95 -9.45
CA ILE A 272 14.19 -2.62 -9.64
C ILE A 272 13.99 -1.11 -9.36
N PRO A 273 13.52 -0.33 -10.33
CA PRO A 273 13.23 1.08 -10.10
C PRO A 273 12.11 1.23 -9.08
N LEU A 274 12.35 2.06 -8.07
CA LEU A 274 11.36 2.41 -7.04
C LEU A 274 11.21 3.93 -6.99
N THR A 275 9.98 4.42 -7.11
CA THR A 275 9.68 5.86 -7.03
C THR A 275 8.52 6.14 -6.09
N SER A 276 8.41 7.40 -5.66
CA SER A 276 7.28 7.87 -4.88
C SER A 276 6.11 8.21 -5.79
N GLU A 277 5.03 7.49 -5.62
CA GLU A 277 3.70 7.86 -6.10
C GLU A 277 2.94 8.47 -4.92
N ARG A 278 2.85 9.80 -4.89
CA ARG A 278 2.19 10.51 -3.82
C ARG A 278 0.70 10.26 -3.83
N GLY A 279 0.15 9.91 -2.67
CA GLY A 279 -1.28 9.80 -2.44
C GLY A 279 -1.75 10.89 -1.48
N TYR A 280 -2.98 11.33 -1.66
CA TYR A 280 -3.57 12.41 -0.90
C TYR A 280 -4.85 11.96 -0.23
N HIS A 281 -5.13 12.46 0.98
CA HIS A 281 -6.46 12.37 1.56
C HIS A 281 -6.89 13.65 2.26
N VAL A 282 -8.19 13.85 2.29
CA VAL A 282 -8.88 14.83 3.12
C VAL A 282 -9.76 14.08 4.09
N GLU A 283 -9.70 14.41 5.37
CA GLU A 283 -10.59 13.89 6.39
C GLU A 283 -11.56 14.97 6.88
N TYR A 284 -12.81 14.58 7.00
CA TYR A 284 -13.88 15.39 7.57
C TYR A 284 -14.24 14.79 8.92
N HIS A 285 -13.96 15.50 10.01
CA HIS A 285 -14.17 15.01 11.37
C HIS A 285 -15.60 15.31 11.85
N SER A 286 -16.18 14.40 12.64
CA SER A 286 -17.56 14.44 13.13
C SER A 286 -18.56 14.68 11.99
N PRO A 287 -18.53 13.88 10.90
CA PRO A 287 -19.41 14.09 9.76
C PRO A 287 -20.85 13.71 10.11
N ASN A 288 -21.82 14.43 9.53
CA ASN A 288 -23.23 14.07 9.61
C ASN A 288 -23.65 12.95 8.63
N ILE A 289 -22.72 12.44 7.84
CA ILE A 289 -22.92 11.38 6.85
C ILE A 289 -22.01 10.21 7.20
N GLU A 290 -22.58 9.00 7.22
CA GLU A 290 -21.87 7.76 7.37
C GLU A 290 -22.31 6.79 6.27
N PHE A 291 -21.36 6.15 5.59
CA PHE A 291 -21.59 5.17 4.53
C PHE A 291 -21.46 3.77 5.10
N LYS A 292 -22.36 2.88 4.68
CA LYS A 292 -22.36 1.45 5.08
C LYS A 292 -21.14 0.69 4.58
N ALA A 293 -20.60 1.09 3.43
CA ALA A 293 -19.43 0.50 2.83
C ALA A 293 -18.56 1.60 2.17
N PRO A 294 -17.26 1.37 1.97
CA PRO A 294 -16.45 2.28 1.18
C PRO A 294 -16.96 2.45 -0.24
N VAL A 295 -16.84 3.66 -0.77
CA VAL A 295 -17.33 4.03 -2.10
C VAL A 295 -16.19 4.51 -2.97
N VAL A 296 -15.89 3.81 -4.05
CA VAL A 296 -14.97 4.24 -5.10
C VAL A 296 -15.70 5.15 -6.06
N ILE A 297 -15.26 6.39 -6.18
CA ILE A 297 -15.73 7.32 -7.21
C ILE A 297 -14.94 7.05 -8.47
N SER A 298 -15.43 6.16 -9.32
CA SER A 298 -14.67 5.58 -10.44
C SER A 298 -14.15 6.62 -11.42
N ASP A 299 -14.96 7.64 -11.74
CA ASP A 299 -14.59 8.71 -12.68
C ASP A 299 -13.50 9.64 -12.14
N SER A 300 -13.37 9.76 -10.84
CA SER A 300 -12.44 10.66 -10.15
C SER A 300 -11.29 9.92 -9.46
N LYS A 301 -11.30 8.59 -9.48
CA LYS A 301 -10.24 7.71 -8.96
C LYS A 301 -9.86 7.99 -7.50
N PHE A 302 -10.84 8.27 -6.64
CA PHE A 302 -10.66 8.33 -5.21
C PHE A 302 -11.75 7.57 -4.46
N ILE A 303 -11.53 7.31 -3.18
CA ILE A 303 -12.36 6.46 -2.34
C ILE A 303 -12.87 7.30 -1.18
N ILE A 304 -14.11 7.08 -0.81
CA ILE A 304 -14.74 7.63 0.39
C ILE A 304 -14.93 6.46 1.36
N HIS A 305 -14.45 6.61 2.58
CA HIS A 305 -14.60 5.60 3.63
C HIS A 305 -14.96 6.27 4.97
N SER A 306 -16.06 5.81 5.57
CA SER A 306 -16.44 6.18 6.94
C SER A 306 -15.55 5.42 7.92
N MET A 307 -14.63 6.14 8.53
CA MET A 307 -13.73 5.67 9.56
C MET A 307 -14.24 6.08 10.94
N GLN A 308 -13.60 5.62 11.99
CA GLN A 308 -13.95 5.97 13.36
C GLN A 308 -13.90 7.50 13.57
N GLY A 309 -15.08 8.13 13.76
CA GLY A 309 -15.24 9.56 14.02
C GLY A 309 -14.91 10.48 12.83
N ARG A 310 -14.69 9.96 11.63
CA ARG A 310 -14.34 10.76 10.46
C ARG A 310 -14.68 10.12 9.12
N LEU A 311 -14.86 10.92 8.12
CA LEU A 311 -14.99 10.53 6.73
C LEU A 311 -13.66 10.79 6.01
N ARG A 312 -12.97 9.75 5.57
CA ARG A 312 -11.73 9.86 4.79
C ARG A 312 -12.01 9.77 3.31
N CYS A 313 -11.55 10.76 2.56
CA CYS A 313 -11.60 10.81 1.10
C CYS A 313 -10.18 10.71 0.57
N ALA A 314 -9.78 9.53 0.10
CA ALA A 314 -8.39 9.19 -0.22
C ALA A 314 -8.22 8.75 -1.68
N GLY A 315 -7.14 9.16 -2.31
CA GLY A 315 -6.85 8.73 -3.69
C GLY A 315 -5.83 9.64 -4.35
N LEU A 316 -6.05 9.87 -5.65
CA LEU A 316 -5.23 10.68 -6.53
C LEU A 316 -3.76 10.21 -6.58
N VAL A 317 -3.07 10.64 -7.60
CA VAL A 317 -1.67 10.29 -7.86
C VAL A 317 -0.90 11.52 -8.26
N GLU A 318 0.22 11.78 -7.57
CA GLU A 318 1.19 12.78 -8.01
C GLU A 318 2.59 12.18 -8.06
N PHE A 319 3.27 12.35 -9.19
CA PHE A 319 4.71 12.10 -9.30
C PHE A 319 5.47 13.39 -9.02
N GLY A 320 5.83 13.60 -7.76
CA GLY A 320 6.42 14.84 -7.25
C GLY A 320 7.76 14.67 -6.53
N GLY A 321 8.31 13.44 -6.50
CA GLY A 321 9.54 13.12 -5.74
C GLY A 321 9.29 13.05 -4.22
N ILE A 322 10.30 12.63 -3.45
CA ILE A 322 10.16 12.41 -2.00
C ILE A 322 10.35 13.72 -1.20
N PHE A 323 11.25 14.59 -1.66
CA PHE A 323 11.72 15.77 -0.89
C PHE A 323 11.00 17.08 -1.23
N GLN A 324 10.13 17.08 -2.22
CA GLN A 324 9.37 18.27 -2.60
C GLN A 324 8.18 18.47 -1.65
N PRO A 325 7.78 19.71 -1.35
CA PRO A 325 6.58 19.98 -0.56
C PRO A 325 5.33 19.41 -1.24
N GLU A 326 4.31 19.15 -0.46
CA GLU A 326 3.00 18.74 -0.95
C GLU A 326 2.37 19.79 -1.88
N SER A 327 1.52 19.33 -2.79
CA SER A 327 0.76 20.20 -3.68
C SER A 327 -0.64 20.45 -3.11
N SER A 328 -1.11 21.69 -3.16
CA SER A 328 -2.46 22.05 -2.67
C SER A 328 -3.57 21.58 -3.63
N HIS A 329 -3.27 21.46 -4.92
CA HIS A 329 -4.26 21.17 -5.95
C HIS A 329 -4.98 19.83 -5.78
N PRO A 330 -4.31 18.71 -5.45
CA PRO A 330 -4.98 17.43 -5.20
C PRO A 330 -6.01 17.51 -4.04
N PHE A 331 -5.70 18.22 -2.96
CA PHE A 331 -6.65 18.44 -1.87
C PHE A 331 -7.89 19.19 -2.34
N LYS A 332 -7.71 20.31 -3.05
CA LYS A 332 -8.81 21.12 -3.59
C LYS A 332 -9.68 20.31 -4.56
N LEU A 333 -9.09 19.39 -5.33
CA LEU A 333 -9.86 18.53 -6.22
C LEU A 333 -10.74 17.56 -5.45
N ILE A 334 -10.21 16.92 -4.39
CA ILE A 334 -11.01 16.04 -3.52
C ILE A 334 -12.15 16.84 -2.89
N GLU A 335 -11.87 18.01 -2.30
CA GLU A 335 -12.89 18.87 -1.68
C GLU A 335 -14.00 19.24 -2.66
N LYS A 336 -13.63 19.76 -3.83
CA LYS A 336 -14.60 20.15 -4.87
C LYS A 336 -15.51 18.99 -5.27
N LYS A 337 -14.96 17.78 -5.39
CA LYS A 337 -15.72 16.58 -5.75
C LYS A 337 -16.67 16.16 -4.64
N ILE A 338 -16.23 16.22 -3.38
CA ILE A 338 -17.06 15.91 -2.21
C ILE A 338 -18.19 16.93 -2.06
N GLU A 339 -17.91 18.21 -2.18
CA GLU A 339 -18.91 19.27 -2.15
C GLU A 339 -19.96 19.12 -3.26
N THR A 340 -19.53 18.71 -4.46
CA THR A 340 -20.46 18.44 -5.58
C THR A 340 -21.34 17.23 -5.32
N LEU A 341 -20.76 16.14 -4.81
CA LEU A 341 -21.49 14.88 -4.60
C LEU A 341 -22.37 14.93 -3.34
N PHE A 342 -21.89 15.58 -2.29
CA PHE A 342 -22.53 15.60 -0.98
C PHE A 342 -22.62 17.03 -0.42
N PRO A 343 -23.37 17.93 -1.08
CA PRO A 343 -23.50 19.32 -0.66
C PRO A 343 -24.11 19.48 0.75
N GLN A 344 -24.79 18.43 1.26
CA GLN A 344 -25.36 18.37 2.60
C GLN A 344 -24.36 17.93 3.68
N LEU A 345 -23.09 17.60 3.33
CA LEU A 345 -22.07 17.19 4.28
C LEU A 345 -21.74 18.35 5.25
N LYS A 346 -21.94 18.08 6.54
CA LYS A 346 -21.51 18.95 7.63
C LYS A 346 -20.45 18.23 8.44
N TYR A 347 -19.50 18.97 8.97
CA TYR A 347 -18.37 18.45 9.75
C TYR A 347 -17.83 19.54 10.67
N GLU A 348 -17.09 19.17 11.70
CA GLU A 348 -16.51 20.14 12.63
C GLU A 348 -15.21 20.75 12.10
N ARG A 349 -14.32 19.91 11.54
CA ARG A 349 -13.02 20.33 11.01
C ARG A 349 -12.54 19.42 9.89
N LYS A 350 -11.59 19.92 9.08
CA LYS A 350 -10.88 19.15 8.05
C LYS A 350 -9.42 18.96 8.44
N THR A 351 -8.85 17.81 8.04
CA THR A 351 -7.41 17.57 8.06
C THR A 351 -6.94 17.04 6.71
N TYR A 352 -5.67 17.28 6.40
CA TYR A 352 -5.04 16.94 5.12
C TYR A 352 -3.83 16.09 5.36
N TRP A 353 -3.57 15.17 4.46
CA TRP A 353 -2.39 14.34 4.54
C TRP A 353 -1.94 13.92 3.14
N MET A 354 -0.62 13.92 2.95
CA MET A 354 0.04 13.40 1.77
C MET A 354 1.07 12.36 2.18
N GLY A 355 1.17 11.27 1.44
CA GLY A 355 2.18 10.25 1.67
C GLY A 355 2.72 9.61 0.41
N HIS A 356 3.74 8.79 0.58
CA HIS A 356 4.58 8.26 -0.47
C HIS A 356 4.32 6.77 -0.68
N ARG A 357 3.54 6.39 -1.71
CA ARG A 357 3.40 5.00 -2.13
C ARG A 357 4.69 4.53 -2.80
N PRO A 358 5.27 3.40 -2.39
CA PRO A 358 6.50 2.86 -2.99
C PRO A 358 6.19 2.12 -4.29
N SER A 359 6.21 2.83 -5.42
CA SER A 359 5.81 2.27 -6.71
C SER A 359 6.98 1.71 -7.51
N THR A 360 6.84 0.46 -7.94
CA THR A 360 7.74 -0.25 -8.86
C THR A 360 7.24 -0.16 -10.30
N THR A 361 8.11 -0.41 -11.26
CA THR A 361 7.76 -0.27 -12.69
C THR A 361 6.83 -1.37 -13.20
N ASP A 362 6.81 -2.52 -12.54
CA ASP A 362 5.97 -3.68 -12.86
C ASP A 362 4.79 -3.86 -11.89
N SER A 363 4.53 -2.88 -11.04
CA SER A 363 3.44 -2.90 -10.04
C SER A 363 3.53 -4.03 -9.02
N LEU A 364 4.62 -4.78 -8.93
CA LEU A 364 4.81 -5.86 -7.97
C LEU A 364 5.79 -5.46 -6.86
N PRO A 365 5.53 -5.85 -5.61
CA PRO A 365 6.50 -5.66 -4.54
C PRO A 365 7.74 -6.54 -4.74
N VAL A 366 8.80 -6.21 -4.03
CA VAL A 366 9.96 -7.08 -3.83
C VAL A 366 9.74 -7.85 -2.55
N ILE A 367 9.73 -9.19 -2.63
CA ILE A 367 9.61 -10.10 -1.49
C ILE A 367 10.61 -11.22 -1.72
N ASP A 368 11.86 -11.02 -1.24
CA ASP A 368 12.96 -11.91 -1.59
C ASP A 368 14.13 -11.79 -0.62
N ILE A 369 15.14 -12.62 -0.80
CA ILE A 369 16.47 -12.45 -0.23
C ILE A 369 17.28 -11.50 -1.12
N SER A 370 18.23 -10.77 -0.55
CA SER A 370 19.14 -9.94 -1.33
C SER A 370 19.99 -10.80 -2.29
N PRO A 371 20.12 -10.43 -3.57
CA PRO A 371 20.89 -11.22 -4.53
C PRO A 371 22.40 -11.17 -4.30
N ASN A 372 22.88 -10.16 -3.56
CA ASN A 372 24.33 -9.89 -3.44
C ASN A 372 24.87 -9.97 -2.01
N TYR A 373 24.00 -10.03 -1.01
CA TYR A 373 24.37 -9.97 0.40
C TYR A 373 23.66 -11.06 1.19
N ASN A 374 24.41 -11.76 2.03
CA ASN A 374 23.88 -12.78 2.91
C ASN A 374 23.07 -12.16 4.05
N ASN A 375 22.11 -12.90 4.61
CA ASN A 375 21.34 -12.49 5.78
C ASN A 375 20.61 -11.14 5.63
N VAL A 376 20.24 -10.78 4.40
CA VAL A 376 19.48 -9.58 4.06
C VAL A 376 18.24 -9.96 3.28
N TRP A 377 17.07 -9.62 3.80
CA TRP A 377 15.76 -9.88 3.16
C TRP A 377 15.06 -8.57 2.82
N LEU A 378 14.21 -8.60 1.82
CA LEU A 378 13.61 -7.43 1.18
C LEU A 378 12.09 -7.57 1.15
N GLY A 379 11.36 -6.57 1.68
CA GLY A 379 9.90 -6.53 1.68
C GLY A 379 9.37 -5.12 1.45
N TYR A 380 9.38 -4.62 0.20
CA TYR A 380 8.95 -3.25 -0.11
C TYR A 380 8.38 -3.13 -1.53
N GLY A 381 7.89 -1.95 -1.90
CA GLY A 381 7.40 -1.71 -3.26
C GLY A 381 5.92 -2.03 -3.48
N HIS A 382 5.11 -2.04 -2.43
CA HIS A 382 3.71 -2.47 -2.45
C HIS A 382 2.73 -1.42 -3.03
N GLN A 383 3.18 -0.31 -3.57
CA GLN A 383 2.32 0.74 -4.13
C GLN A 383 1.14 1.11 -3.20
N HIS A 384 -0.08 1.08 -3.73
CA HIS A 384 -1.32 1.33 -2.99
C HIS A 384 -1.88 0.11 -2.24
N ILE A 385 -1.33 -1.09 -2.48
CA ILE A 385 -1.82 -2.34 -1.89
C ILE A 385 -1.10 -2.73 -0.58
N GLY A 386 -0.20 -1.89 -0.08
CA GLY A 386 0.65 -2.22 1.08
C GLY A 386 -0.13 -2.60 2.32
N LEU A 387 -1.25 -1.93 2.62
CA LEU A 387 -2.11 -2.32 3.75
C LEU A 387 -2.67 -3.72 3.52
N SER A 388 -3.32 -3.96 2.38
CA SER A 388 -3.94 -5.26 2.08
C SER A 388 -2.95 -6.42 2.05
N ALA A 389 -1.77 -6.23 1.44
CA ALA A 389 -0.78 -7.29 1.26
C ALA A 389 0.20 -7.44 2.45
N GLY A 390 0.24 -6.47 3.37
CA GLY A 390 1.26 -6.41 4.42
C GLY A 390 1.36 -7.65 5.31
N PRO A 391 0.26 -8.14 5.91
CA PRO A 391 0.29 -9.34 6.75
C PRO A 391 0.78 -10.58 6.02
N LYS A 392 0.32 -10.81 4.79
CA LYS A 392 0.77 -11.93 3.96
C LYS A 392 2.22 -11.81 3.54
N THR A 393 2.67 -10.61 3.19
CA THR A 393 4.08 -10.33 2.91
C THR A 393 4.94 -10.64 4.12
N GLY A 394 4.55 -10.20 5.32
CA GLY A 394 5.26 -10.51 6.55
C GLY A 394 5.35 -12.01 6.82
N LYS A 395 4.27 -12.76 6.57
CA LYS A 395 4.22 -14.23 6.69
C LYS A 395 5.20 -14.89 5.72
N ILE A 396 5.16 -14.51 4.44
CA ILE A 396 6.07 -15.03 3.41
C ILE A 396 7.53 -14.74 3.77
N LEU A 397 7.86 -13.51 4.17
CA LEU A 397 9.21 -13.16 4.59
C LEU A 397 9.68 -14.00 5.78
N SER A 398 8.83 -14.19 6.79
CA SER A 398 9.19 -15.02 7.94
C SER A 398 9.46 -16.48 7.54
N GLU A 399 8.70 -17.02 6.60
CA GLU A 399 8.89 -18.38 6.05
C GLU A 399 10.22 -18.50 5.29
N ILE A 400 10.56 -17.52 4.44
CA ILE A 400 11.85 -17.46 3.71
C ILE A 400 13.02 -17.35 4.70
N ILE A 401 12.94 -16.45 5.68
CA ILE A 401 13.98 -16.23 6.69
C ILE A 401 14.27 -17.51 7.50
N LEU A 402 13.23 -18.26 7.81
CA LEU A 402 13.32 -19.50 8.58
C LEU A 402 13.59 -20.74 7.70
N SER A 403 13.87 -20.54 6.41
CA SER A 403 14.12 -21.62 5.45
C SER A 403 13.01 -22.69 5.42
N LYS A 404 11.76 -22.28 5.72
CA LYS A 404 10.61 -23.17 5.60
C LYS A 404 10.33 -23.42 4.13
N ASN A 405 10.20 -24.69 3.74
CA ASN A 405 9.81 -25.02 2.37
C ASN A 405 8.37 -24.57 2.13
N THR A 406 8.22 -23.56 1.28
CA THR A 406 6.91 -22.92 1.06
C THR A 406 6.14 -23.51 -0.10
N ASN A 407 6.75 -24.34 -0.95
CA ASN A 407 6.21 -24.83 -2.23
C ASN A 407 5.51 -23.71 -3.06
N ARG A 408 6.03 -22.47 -2.96
CA ARG A 408 5.43 -21.28 -3.57
C ARG A 408 6.35 -20.74 -4.66
N ASP A 409 5.78 -20.42 -5.81
CA ASP A 409 6.51 -19.66 -6.83
C ASP A 409 6.50 -18.17 -6.47
N LEU A 410 7.62 -17.68 -5.96
CA LEU A 410 7.86 -16.27 -5.63
C LEU A 410 8.69 -15.55 -6.70
N SER A 411 8.99 -16.17 -7.83
CA SER A 411 9.85 -15.63 -8.88
C SER A 411 9.42 -14.25 -9.38
N ARG A 412 8.11 -13.97 -9.39
CA ARG A 412 7.54 -12.67 -9.76
C ARG A 412 7.84 -11.56 -8.76
N PHE A 413 8.16 -11.90 -7.52
CA PHE A 413 8.52 -10.96 -6.46
C PHE A 413 10.03 -10.86 -6.24
N SER A 414 10.83 -11.55 -7.06
CA SER A 414 12.28 -11.62 -6.91
C SER A 414 12.94 -10.26 -7.03
N ALA A 415 13.96 -10.05 -6.20
CA ALA A 415 14.84 -8.88 -6.22
C ALA A 415 15.74 -8.85 -7.47
N SER A 416 15.93 -9.99 -8.13
CA SER A 416 16.76 -10.12 -9.33
C SER A 416 16.02 -9.82 -10.64
N ARG A 417 14.67 -9.62 -10.60
CA ARG A 417 13.92 -9.21 -11.79
C ARG A 417 14.29 -7.78 -12.19
N ASP A 418 14.16 -7.44 -13.46
CA ASP A 418 14.55 -6.14 -14.01
C ASP A 418 13.44 -5.07 -13.95
N GLY A 419 12.27 -5.41 -13.40
CA GLY A 419 11.09 -4.55 -13.37
C GLY A 419 10.32 -4.53 -14.69
N LEU A 420 10.57 -5.49 -15.56
CA LEU A 420 9.77 -5.79 -16.75
C LEU A 420 9.20 -7.22 -16.62
N ILE A 421 7.92 -7.37 -16.89
CA ILE A 421 7.26 -8.68 -16.88
C ILE A 421 7.34 -9.29 -18.28
N LYS A 422 8.23 -10.25 -18.42
CA LYS A 422 8.45 -11.02 -19.67
C LYS A 422 7.53 -12.22 -19.78
#